data_861f3ec7d29683bcb1779cd03d3848f8
#
_entry.id   861f3ec7d29683bcb1779cd03d3848f8
#
_cell.length_a   1.000
_cell.length_b   1.000
_cell.length_c   1.000
_cell.angle_alpha   90.00
_cell.angle_beta   90.00
_cell.angle_gamma   90.00
#
_symmetry.space_group_name_H-M   'P 1'
#
loop_
_entity.id
_entity.type
_entity.pdbx_description
1 polymer ?
#
loop_
_entity_poly.entity_id
_entity_poly.type
_entity_poly.pdbx_seq_one_letter_code
_entity_poly.pdbx_strand_id
1 'polypeptide(L)'
;MNTKALRQKILDLAIHGKLVPQDPNDEPASVLLERIRDEKERLIKEGKIKRPKKTKTTSDKPHYPYQLPEGWVWTTLGEITNYGDSVNVQVDDIDNTDWVLELEDIEKDSANIIQHLTKNDRKINGTRHKFQKGEILYSKLRTYLNKVLVAPNDGFCTTEIMAFGSYGILSNEYICHALRSPYFLAYTLQCGYGVKMPRLSTTDACNGLIPLPPLEEQERIVIEIQRLFSIIDIVEDGKDDLKVAIQAAKSKILDLAIHGKLVPQDPNDKPASELLKRINPKAEITCDNGHYQKLPEGWCECSFDDIFNITMGQSPNGCSINHQQGIEFHQGKILFGDKYLKQSDMFTDAPTKLATPNSLLLCVRAPVGVVNITQREICIGRGLCSLKPNAAINLDYAYHALTTYQSDFESKSTGSTFKAISGSIIRTIVR
;
A
#
# COMPACT_ATOMS: atom_id res chain seq x y z
N MET A 1 10.38 5.53 -7.76
CA MET A 1 11.50 4.73 -7.20
C MET A 1 10.89 3.57 -6.42
N ASN A 2 11.42 2.36 -6.55
CA ASN A 2 10.94 1.19 -5.78
C ASN A 2 11.76 1.09 -4.48
N THR A 3 11.29 1.70 -3.43
CA THR A 3 11.95 1.78 -2.13
C THR A 3 12.06 0.42 -1.44
N LYS A 4 11.08 -0.47 -1.64
CA LYS A 4 11.15 -1.86 -1.16
C LYS A 4 12.33 -2.61 -1.80
N ALA A 5 12.50 -2.51 -3.13
CA ALA A 5 13.62 -3.14 -3.81
C ALA A 5 14.97 -2.56 -3.36
N LEU A 6 15.00 -1.26 -3.07
CA LEU A 6 16.21 -0.61 -2.56
C LEU A 6 16.58 -1.12 -1.16
N ARG A 7 15.60 -1.23 -0.23
CA ARG A 7 15.85 -1.82 1.10
C ARG A 7 16.36 -3.24 0.99
N GLN A 8 15.76 -4.07 0.13
CA GLN A 8 16.23 -5.45 -0.10
C GLN A 8 17.64 -5.48 -0.69
N LYS A 9 18.01 -4.54 -1.58
CA LYS A 9 19.37 -4.45 -2.13
C LYS A 9 20.41 -4.05 -1.08
N ILE A 10 20.06 -3.15 -0.17
CA ILE A 10 20.93 -2.78 0.97
C ILE A 10 21.19 -4.00 1.86
N LEU A 11 20.16 -4.77 2.21
CA LEU A 11 20.31 -5.99 3.01
C LEU A 11 21.14 -7.05 2.27
N ASP A 12 20.96 -7.17 0.95
CA ASP A 12 21.77 -8.06 0.12
C ASP A 12 23.26 -7.67 0.13
N LEU A 13 23.58 -6.37 -0.01
CA LEU A 13 24.95 -5.88 0.09
C LEU A 13 25.55 -6.13 1.48
N ALA A 14 24.75 -5.96 2.54
CA ALA A 14 25.17 -6.18 3.92
C ALA A 14 25.64 -7.62 4.16
N ILE A 15 24.84 -8.61 3.76
CA ILE A 15 25.17 -10.02 3.99
C ILE A 15 26.27 -10.57 3.08
N HIS A 16 26.60 -9.84 2.01
CA HIS A 16 27.72 -10.17 1.12
C HIS A 16 29.02 -9.42 1.48
N GLY A 17 29.05 -8.66 2.60
CA GLY A 17 30.20 -7.86 3.03
C GLY A 17 30.57 -6.73 2.06
N LYS A 18 29.56 -6.16 1.37
CA LYS A 18 29.75 -5.09 0.35
C LYS A 18 29.15 -3.76 0.76
N LEU A 19 28.59 -3.69 1.98
CA LEU A 19 27.93 -2.47 2.46
C LEU A 19 28.90 -1.53 3.15
N VAL A 20 29.83 -2.07 3.94
CA VAL A 20 30.86 -1.33 4.65
C VAL A 20 32.25 -1.89 4.31
N PRO A 21 33.34 -1.11 4.46
CA PRO A 21 34.68 -1.64 4.29
C PRO A 21 35.01 -2.65 5.41
N GLN A 22 35.73 -3.72 5.07
CA GLN A 22 36.33 -4.63 6.04
C GLN A 22 37.54 -3.95 6.70
N ASP A 23 37.73 -4.17 8.01
CA ASP A 23 38.93 -3.79 8.74
C ASP A 23 39.76 -5.04 9.03
N PRO A 24 41.01 -5.14 8.55
CA PRO A 24 41.85 -6.31 8.80
C PRO A 24 42.25 -6.46 10.28
N ASN A 25 42.01 -5.45 11.12
CA ASN A 25 42.26 -5.50 12.56
C ASN A 25 41.06 -6.06 13.35
N ASP A 26 39.90 -6.20 12.72
CA ASP A 26 38.74 -6.81 13.40
C ASP A 26 39.05 -8.26 13.78
N GLU A 27 38.58 -8.70 14.95
CA GLU A 27 38.74 -10.09 15.36
C GLU A 27 37.96 -11.02 14.45
N PRO A 28 38.59 -12.04 13.82
CA PRO A 28 37.86 -12.93 12.91
C PRO A 28 36.64 -13.59 13.55
N ALA A 29 35.54 -13.70 12.79
CA ALA A 29 34.28 -14.29 13.29
C ALA A 29 34.42 -15.78 13.71
N SER A 30 35.48 -16.48 13.30
CA SER A 30 35.79 -17.83 13.80
C SER A 30 36.04 -17.85 15.31
N VAL A 31 36.74 -16.86 15.86
CA VAL A 31 37.00 -16.72 17.30
C VAL A 31 35.69 -16.39 18.03
N LEU A 32 34.89 -15.50 17.45
CA LEU A 32 33.57 -15.17 17.96
C LEU A 32 32.66 -16.40 18.04
N LEU A 33 32.70 -17.25 17.01
CA LEU A 33 31.91 -18.50 16.97
C LEU A 33 32.37 -19.50 18.05
N GLU A 34 33.64 -19.59 18.36
CA GLU A 34 34.16 -20.40 19.46
C GLU A 34 33.62 -19.92 20.81
N ARG A 35 33.64 -18.60 21.07
CA ARG A 35 33.05 -18.02 22.31
C ARG A 35 31.58 -18.34 22.46
N ILE A 36 30.82 -18.31 21.37
CA ILE A 36 29.39 -18.67 21.37
C ILE A 36 29.21 -20.14 21.74
N ARG A 37 30.05 -21.05 21.23
CA ARG A 37 30.02 -22.46 21.56
C ARG A 37 30.34 -22.72 23.02
N ASP A 38 31.35 -22.02 23.56
CA ASP A 38 31.74 -22.15 24.97
C ASP A 38 30.61 -21.65 25.91
N GLU A 39 30.02 -20.48 25.57
CA GLU A 39 28.89 -19.95 26.35
C GLU A 39 27.68 -20.88 26.31
N LYS A 40 27.35 -21.40 25.12
CA LYS A 40 26.27 -22.37 24.96
C LYS A 40 26.50 -23.66 25.79
N GLU A 41 27.71 -24.20 25.79
CA GLU A 41 28.07 -25.35 26.64
C GLU A 41 28.00 -25.01 28.14
N ARG A 42 28.36 -23.78 28.54
CA ARG A 42 28.20 -23.28 29.90
C ARG A 42 26.72 -23.24 30.31
N LEU A 43 25.86 -22.66 29.49
CA LEU A 43 24.42 -22.56 29.75
C LEU A 43 23.74 -23.94 29.80
N ILE A 44 24.20 -24.92 28.99
CA ILE A 44 23.74 -26.30 29.03
C ILE A 44 24.15 -26.95 30.36
N LYS A 45 25.39 -26.77 30.81
CA LYS A 45 25.88 -27.31 32.11
C LYS A 45 25.13 -26.70 33.29
N GLU A 46 24.78 -25.44 33.22
CA GLU A 46 23.97 -24.73 34.22
C GLU A 46 22.48 -25.12 34.17
N GLY A 47 22.06 -25.94 33.20
CA GLY A 47 20.66 -26.34 33.04
C GLY A 47 19.72 -25.24 32.53
N LYS A 48 20.28 -24.10 32.07
CA LYS A 48 19.50 -22.94 31.56
C LYS A 48 18.96 -23.18 30.17
N ILE A 49 19.64 -23.96 29.32
CA ILE A 49 19.20 -24.35 28.00
C ILE A 49 19.30 -25.89 27.81
N LYS A 50 18.40 -26.42 26.97
CA LYS A 50 18.39 -27.84 26.67
C LYS A 50 19.45 -28.20 25.62
N ARG A 51 20.12 -29.35 25.80
CA ARG A 51 21.05 -29.82 24.76
C ARG A 51 20.27 -30.12 23.48
N PRO A 52 20.65 -29.53 22.34
CA PRO A 52 19.97 -29.76 21.07
C PRO A 52 20.08 -31.24 20.68
N LYS A 53 19.00 -31.81 20.15
CA LYS A 53 19.05 -33.19 19.62
C LYS A 53 20.04 -33.22 18.46
N LYS A 54 20.99 -34.19 18.48
CA LYS A 54 21.93 -34.37 17.38
C LYS A 54 21.16 -34.58 16.07
N THR A 55 21.21 -33.64 15.19
CA THR A 55 20.78 -33.83 13.81
C THR A 55 21.81 -34.75 13.14
N LYS A 56 21.36 -35.73 12.36
CA LYS A 56 22.27 -36.55 11.56
C LYS A 56 22.97 -35.62 10.57
N THR A 57 24.26 -35.40 10.78
CA THR A 57 25.12 -34.78 9.79
C THR A 57 25.20 -35.72 8.61
N THR A 58 24.63 -35.32 7.47
CA THR A 58 24.95 -35.91 6.17
C THR A 58 26.41 -35.61 5.90
N SER A 59 27.16 -36.61 5.44
CA SER A 59 28.63 -36.59 5.23
C SER A 59 29.08 -35.67 4.08
N ASP A 60 28.17 -34.98 3.42
CA ASP A 60 28.48 -34.06 2.35
C ASP A 60 28.92 -32.71 2.92
N LYS A 61 30.06 -32.18 2.40
CA LYS A 61 30.51 -30.84 2.73
C LYS A 61 29.37 -29.86 2.45
N PRO A 62 29.06 -28.96 3.41
CA PRO A 62 27.99 -27.99 3.19
C PRO A 62 28.27 -27.18 1.93
N HIS A 63 27.31 -27.16 1.01
CA HIS A 63 27.40 -26.31 -0.19
C HIS A 63 27.05 -24.88 0.23
N TYR A 64 28.10 -24.05 0.34
CA TYR A 64 27.90 -22.65 0.70
C TYR A 64 27.40 -21.86 -0.52
N PRO A 65 26.40 -20.97 -0.32
CA PRO A 65 25.74 -20.27 -1.44
C PRO A 65 26.63 -19.32 -2.22
N TYR A 66 27.61 -18.72 -1.55
CA TYR A 66 28.59 -17.79 -2.14
C TYR A 66 29.86 -17.71 -1.27
N GLN A 67 30.91 -17.13 -1.83
CA GLN A 67 32.18 -16.90 -1.13
C GLN A 67 32.05 -15.70 -0.18
N LEU A 68 32.43 -15.88 1.10
CA LEU A 68 32.46 -14.82 2.10
C LEU A 68 33.75 -13.98 2.00
N PRO A 69 33.71 -12.72 2.49
CA PRO A 69 34.92 -11.93 2.73
C PRO A 69 35.88 -12.60 3.71
N GLU A 70 37.12 -12.13 3.74
CA GLU A 70 38.10 -12.57 4.74
C GLU A 70 37.62 -12.19 6.16
N GLY A 71 37.89 -13.04 7.14
CA GLY A 71 37.43 -12.85 8.51
C GLY A 71 35.98 -13.27 8.79
N TRP A 72 35.17 -13.52 7.77
CA TRP A 72 33.79 -14.01 7.93
C TRP A 72 33.72 -15.54 7.94
N VAL A 73 32.68 -16.09 8.57
CA VAL A 73 32.41 -17.55 8.56
C VAL A 73 30.95 -17.83 8.27
N TRP A 74 30.69 -18.99 7.63
CA TRP A 74 29.35 -19.53 7.59
C TRP A 74 29.01 -20.26 8.87
N THR A 75 27.84 -20.00 9.42
CA THR A 75 27.29 -20.69 10.57
C THR A 75 25.80 -20.97 10.34
N THR A 76 25.13 -21.61 11.28
CA THR A 76 23.67 -21.80 11.21
C THR A 76 22.96 -20.96 12.28
N LEU A 77 21.70 -20.58 12.03
CA LEU A 77 20.91 -19.84 13.01
C LEU A 77 20.84 -20.56 14.35
N GLY A 78 20.65 -21.88 14.36
CA GLY A 78 20.59 -22.69 15.56
C GLY A 78 21.93 -22.82 16.30
N GLU A 79 23.07 -22.57 15.63
CA GLU A 79 24.38 -22.56 16.29
C GLU A 79 24.59 -21.30 17.10
N ILE A 80 24.15 -20.14 16.57
CA ILE A 80 24.43 -18.82 17.12
C ILE A 80 23.29 -18.22 17.96
N THR A 81 22.12 -18.88 18.00
CA THR A 81 20.95 -18.40 18.76
C THR A 81 20.28 -19.52 19.55
N ASN A 82 19.37 -19.15 20.45
CA ASN A 82 18.47 -20.05 21.16
C ASN A 82 17.12 -20.24 20.44
N TYR A 83 17.10 -20.14 19.10
CA TYR A 83 15.87 -20.33 18.33
C TYR A 83 15.19 -21.67 18.66
N GLY A 84 13.91 -21.60 19.07
CA GLY A 84 13.12 -22.75 19.48
C GLY A 84 12.97 -22.93 21.00
N ASP A 85 13.71 -22.19 21.81
CA ASP A 85 13.64 -22.23 23.30
C ASP A 85 12.70 -21.13 23.83
N SER A 86 11.46 -21.11 23.33
CA SER A 86 10.46 -20.10 23.76
C SER A 86 9.93 -20.39 25.17
N VAL A 87 9.78 -19.34 25.97
CA VAL A 87 9.11 -19.39 27.26
C VAL A 87 7.59 -19.30 27.05
N ASN A 88 6.90 -20.40 27.34
CA ASN A 88 5.45 -20.50 27.22
C ASN A 88 4.78 -19.98 28.49
N VAL A 89 3.78 -19.10 28.33
CA VAL A 89 2.96 -18.52 29.39
C VAL A 89 1.48 -18.72 29.05
N GLN A 90 0.66 -19.08 30.04
CA GLN A 90 -0.79 -19.14 29.86
C GLN A 90 -1.39 -17.73 29.91
N VAL A 91 -2.47 -17.52 29.20
CA VAL A 91 -3.13 -16.20 29.16
C VAL A 91 -3.53 -15.68 30.54
N ASP A 92 -3.90 -16.59 31.46
CA ASP A 92 -4.31 -16.23 32.80
C ASP A 92 -3.14 -15.64 33.64
N ASP A 93 -1.89 -16.00 33.30
CA ASP A 93 -0.67 -15.57 33.95
C ASP A 93 -0.10 -14.25 33.37
N ILE A 94 -0.78 -13.63 32.41
CA ILE A 94 -0.41 -12.37 31.78
C ILE A 94 -1.23 -11.23 32.42
N ASP A 95 -0.58 -10.14 32.82
CA ASP A 95 -1.27 -9.01 33.40
C ASP A 95 -2.06 -8.21 32.35
N ASN A 96 -3.15 -7.58 32.77
CA ASN A 96 -4.02 -6.81 31.85
C ASN A 96 -3.31 -5.64 31.15
N THR A 97 -2.26 -5.14 31.76
CA THR A 97 -1.45 -4.00 31.25
C THR A 97 -0.27 -4.45 30.38
N ASP A 98 0.00 -5.77 30.32
CA ASP A 98 1.12 -6.28 29.54
C ASP A 98 0.87 -6.17 28.05
N TRP A 99 1.93 -5.86 27.32
CA TRP A 99 1.89 -5.79 25.85
C TRP A 99 1.76 -7.17 25.24
N VAL A 100 0.78 -7.32 24.33
CA VAL A 100 0.53 -8.55 23.58
C VAL A 100 0.61 -8.29 22.09
N LEU A 101 1.63 -8.84 21.46
CA LEU A 101 1.91 -8.69 20.03
C LEU A 101 1.30 -9.84 19.23
N GLU A 102 0.46 -9.52 18.26
CA GLU A 102 -0.09 -10.44 17.28
C GLU A 102 0.54 -10.21 15.89
N LEU A 103 0.37 -11.15 14.97
CA LEU A 103 0.94 -11.03 13.62
C LEU A 103 0.39 -9.82 12.84
N GLU A 104 -0.84 -9.41 13.12
CA GLU A 104 -1.49 -8.28 12.47
C GLU A 104 -0.90 -6.93 12.91
N ASP A 105 -0.30 -6.86 14.09
CA ASP A 105 0.33 -5.66 14.63
C ASP A 105 1.67 -5.32 13.97
N ILE A 106 2.22 -6.25 13.20
CA ILE A 106 3.49 -6.06 12.50
C ILE A 106 3.21 -5.82 11.02
N GLU A 107 3.70 -4.71 10.49
CA GLU A 107 3.61 -4.39 9.07
C GLU A 107 4.48 -5.34 8.24
N LYS A 108 3.97 -5.74 7.08
CA LYS A 108 4.76 -6.58 6.16
C LYS A 108 5.94 -5.79 5.59
N ASP A 109 7.05 -6.45 5.33
CA ASP A 109 8.28 -5.95 4.71
C ASP A 109 9.03 -4.90 5.55
N SER A 110 8.38 -3.87 6.10
CA SER A 110 8.99 -2.87 7.01
C SER A 110 9.26 -3.47 8.38
N ALA A 111 8.37 -4.37 8.83
CA ALA A 111 8.30 -4.92 10.19
C ALA A 111 8.07 -3.86 11.29
N ASN A 112 7.53 -2.70 10.92
CA ASN A 112 7.09 -1.69 11.88
C ASN A 112 5.93 -2.22 12.72
N ILE A 113 5.91 -1.85 14.00
CA ILE A 113 4.78 -2.12 14.89
C ILE A 113 3.74 -1.03 14.60
N ILE A 114 2.57 -1.43 14.06
CA ILE A 114 1.50 -0.51 13.67
C ILE A 114 0.54 -0.20 14.81
N GLN A 115 0.49 -1.06 15.83
CA GLN A 115 -0.29 -0.83 17.05
C GLN A 115 0.34 -1.55 18.24
N HIS A 116 0.21 -0.93 19.39
CA HIS A 116 0.74 -1.45 20.66
C HIS A 116 -0.44 -1.69 21.61
N LEU A 117 -0.95 -2.93 21.64
CA LEU A 117 -2.12 -3.30 22.40
C LEU A 117 -1.76 -4.14 23.62
N THR A 118 -2.49 -3.93 24.73
CA THR A 118 -2.36 -4.70 25.94
C THR A 118 -3.35 -5.87 25.96
N LYS A 119 -3.21 -6.78 26.94
CA LYS A 119 -4.18 -7.84 27.16
C LYS A 119 -5.59 -7.29 27.37
N ASN A 120 -5.75 -6.11 27.98
CA ASN A 120 -7.04 -5.48 28.20
C ASN A 120 -7.68 -4.96 26.90
N ASP A 121 -6.88 -4.63 25.89
CA ASP A 121 -7.35 -4.06 24.63
C ASP A 121 -7.82 -5.11 23.62
N ARG A 122 -7.49 -6.39 23.85
CA ARG A 122 -7.84 -7.49 22.93
C ARG A 122 -8.17 -8.79 23.64
N LYS A 123 -9.07 -9.57 23.07
CA LYS A 123 -9.33 -10.93 23.53
C LYS A 123 -8.22 -11.86 23.00
N ILE A 124 -7.48 -12.47 23.90
CA ILE A 124 -6.46 -13.47 23.60
C ILE A 124 -6.84 -14.82 24.23
N ASN A 125 -6.49 -15.90 23.55
CA ASN A 125 -6.75 -17.27 24.03
C ASN A 125 -5.52 -18.15 23.86
N GLY A 126 -5.39 -19.18 24.67
CA GLY A 126 -4.34 -20.17 24.59
C GLY A 126 -2.98 -19.68 25.11
N THR A 127 -1.93 -20.38 24.74
CA THR A 127 -0.56 -20.12 25.18
C THR A 127 0.07 -18.96 24.42
N ARG A 128 0.91 -18.17 25.08
CA ARG A 128 1.73 -17.09 24.50
C ARG A 128 3.22 -17.35 24.72
N HIS A 129 4.06 -16.82 23.86
CA HIS A 129 5.50 -16.75 24.10
C HIS A 129 5.82 -15.45 24.82
N LYS A 130 6.56 -15.53 25.93
CA LYS A 130 7.16 -14.36 26.58
C LYS A 130 8.41 -13.96 25.82
N PHE A 131 8.64 -12.66 25.66
CA PHE A 131 9.86 -12.10 25.09
C PHE A 131 10.36 -10.92 25.89
N GLN A 132 11.65 -10.65 25.76
CA GLN A 132 12.32 -9.53 26.39
C GLN A 132 12.77 -8.49 25.34
N LYS A 133 12.94 -7.26 25.79
CA LYS A 133 13.53 -6.19 24.98
C LYS A 133 14.89 -6.65 24.43
N GLY A 134 15.11 -6.39 23.14
CA GLY A 134 16.34 -6.75 22.43
C GLY A 134 16.32 -8.16 21.83
N GLU A 135 15.35 -9.00 22.13
CA GLU A 135 15.19 -10.29 21.45
C GLU A 135 14.64 -10.13 20.03
N ILE A 136 14.99 -11.07 19.16
CA ILE A 136 14.50 -11.11 17.79
C ILE A 136 13.12 -11.79 17.79
N LEU A 137 12.14 -11.12 17.20
CA LEU A 137 10.79 -11.64 16.99
C LEU A 137 10.64 -12.02 15.52
N TYR A 138 10.49 -13.31 15.25
CA TYR A 138 10.43 -13.89 13.91
C TYR A 138 9.09 -14.56 13.65
N SER A 139 8.33 -14.08 12.66
CA SER A 139 7.11 -14.74 12.20
C SER A 139 7.45 -16.01 11.42
N LYS A 140 7.19 -17.19 11.99
CA LYS A 140 7.36 -18.48 11.30
C LYS A 140 6.22 -18.79 10.33
N LEU A 141 5.09 -18.06 10.42
CA LEU A 141 3.94 -18.20 9.54
C LEU A 141 4.02 -17.19 8.40
N ARG A 142 3.85 -17.64 7.15
CA ARG A 142 3.91 -16.80 5.95
C ARG A 142 5.20 -15.96 5.90
N THR A 143 6.33 -16.61 5.93
CA THR A 143 7.67 -15.99 5.98
C THR A 143 7.90 -14.95 4.87
N TYR A 144 7.20 -15.08 3.72
CA TYR A 144 7.22 -14.12 2.63
C TYR A 144 6.69 -12.72 2.99
N LEU A 145 5.98 -12.57 4.12
CA LEU A 145 5.57 -11.27 4.63
C LEU A 145 6.71 -10.52 5.32
N ASN A 146 7.83 -11.19 5.54
CA ASN A 146 9.07 -10.62 6.08
C ASN A 146 8.88 -9.84 7.40
N LYS A 147 8.11 -10.42 8.32
CA LYS A 147 7.80 -9.85 9.65
C LYS A 147 8.83 -10.31 10.65
N VAL A 148 9.96 -9.60 10.68
CA VAL A 148 11.09 -9.86 11.59
C VAL A 148 11.57 -8.54 12.15
N LEU A 149 11.67 -8.43 13.49
CA LEU A 149 12.10 -7.21 14.19
C LEU A 149 12.84 -7.56 15.48
N VAL A 150 13.55 -6.59 16.03
CA VAL A 150 14.09 -6.66 17.40
C VAL A 150 13.06 -6.02 18.34
N ALA A 151 12.74 -6.70 19.43
CA ALA A 151 11.73 -6.27 20.39
C ALA A 151 12.12 -4.94 21.06
N PRO A 152 11.29 -3.88 20.95
CA PRO A 152 11.61 -2.59 21.58
C PRO A 152 11.37 -2.58 23.10
N ASN A 153 10.50 -3.47 23.59
CA ASN A 153 10.11 -3.62 25.00
C ASN A 153 9.85 -5.09 25.31
N ASP A 154 9.72 -5.41 26.61
CA ASP A 154 9.24 -6.73 27.06
C ASP A 154 7.76 -6.91 26.70
N GLY A 155 7.34 -8.17 26.54
CA GLY A 155 5.94 -8.47 26.24
C GLY A 155 5.68 -9.95 25.99
N PHE A 156 4.50 -10.19 25.41
CA PHE A 156 4.03 -11.52 25.03
C PHE A 156 3.60 -11.53 23.58
N CYS A 157 3.81 -12.64 22.88
CA CYS A 157 3.38 -12.75 21.48
C CYS A 157 2.66 -14.06 21.22
N THR A 158 1.97 -14.11 20.09
CA THR A 158 1.38 -15.34 19.57
C THR A 158 2.45 -16.42 19.38
N THR A 159 2.09 -17.69 19.55
CA THR A 159 3.00 -18.84 19.31
C THR A 159 3.47 -18.95 17.86
N GLU A 160 2.91 -18.17 16.92
CA GLU A 160 3.38 -18.07 15.54
C GLU A 160 4.60 -17.14 15.39
N ILE A 161 4.92 -16.35 16.42
CA ILE A 161 6.13 -15.55 16.51
C ILE A 161 7.12 -16.28 17.42
N MET A 162 8.33 -16.49 16.92
CA MET A 162 9.44 -17.06 17.69
C MET A 162 10.27 -15.92 18.25
N ALA A 163 10.42 -15.88 19.58
CA ALA A 163 11.29 -14.96 20.29
C ALA A 163 12.60 -15.66 20.63
N PHE A 164 13.74 -15.04 20.33
CA PHE A 164 15.07 -15.61 20.58
C PHE A 164 16.17 -14.54 20.54
N GLY A 165 17.35 -14.87 21.05
CA GLY A 165 18.53 -14.03 21.05
C GLY A 165 19.83 -14.80 20.81
N SER A 166 20.94 -14.07 20.80
CA SER A 166 22.29 -14.57 20.48
C SER A 166 23.17 -14.74 21.73
N TYR A 167 22.60 -15.09 22.85
CA TYR A 167 23.31 -15.24 24.14
C TYR A 167 24.05 -13.97 24.63
N GLY A 168 23.72 -12.80 24.10
CA GLY A 168 24.36 -11.54 24.41
C GLY A 168 25.76 -11.32 23.80
N ILE A 169 26.16 -12.17 22.86
CA ILE A 169 27.52 -12.13 22.25
C ILE A 169 27.49 -11.47 20.86
N LEU A 170 26.40 -11.57 20.12
CA LEU A 170 26.24 -11.01 18.77
C LEU A 170 25.26 -9.85 18.77
N SER A 171 25.32 -9.03 17.73
CA SER A 171 24.29 -8.05 17.44
C SER A 171 23.00 -8.74 16.97
N ASN A 172 21.94 -8.68 17.79
CA ASN A 172 20.61 -9.19 17.40
C ASN A 172 20.04 -8.38 16.22
N GLU A 173 20.40 -7.10 16.09
CA GLU A 173 20.05 -6.25 14.95
C GLU A 173 20.66 -6.78 13.64
N TYR A 174 21.95 -7.16 13.67
CA TYR A 174 22.59 -7.76 12.49
C TYR A 174 21.88 -9.07 12.08
N ILE A 175 21.63 -9.97 13.05
CA ILE A 175 20.93 -11.23 12.80
C ILE A 175 19.53 -10.94 12.23
N CYS A 176 18.79 -9.98 12.81
CA CYS A 176 17.49 -9.55 12.31
C CYS A 176 17.57 -9.11 10.84
N HIS A 177 18.57 -8.31 10.46
CA HIS A 177 18.78 -7.87 9.08
C HIS A 177 19.19 -9.04 8.15
N ALA A 178 20.01 -9.96 8.61
CA ALA A 178 20.36 -11.18 7.86
C ALA A 178 19.12 -12.03 7.57
N LEU A 179 18.23 -12.21 8.56
CA LEU A 179 16.98 -12.94 8.40
C LEU A 179 15.98 -12.27 7.46
N ARG A 180 16.03 -10.93 7.35
CA ARG A 180 15.21 -10.12 6.44
C ARG A 180 15.77 -10.02 5.03
N SER A 181 16.98 -10.50 4.80
CA SER A 181 17.65 -10.43 3.50
C SER A 181 16.96 -11.26 2.42
N PRO A 182 17.15 -10.91 1.13
CA PRO A 182 16.62 -11.71 0.01
C PRO A 182 17.09 -13.16 0.04
N TYR A 183 18.33 -13.38 0.48
CA TYR A 183 18.93 -14.70 0.61
C TYR A 183 18.17 -15.59 1.59
N PHE A 184 18.00 -15.14 2.85
CA PHE A 184 17.32 -15.93 3.87
C PHE A 184 15.83 -16.09 3.57
N LEU A 185 15.20 -15.05 3.00
CA LEU A 185 13.82 -15.12 2.56
C LEU A 185 13.62 -16.18 1.47
N ALA A 186 14.52 -16.26 0.47
CA ALA A 186 14.49 -17.30 -0.55
C ALA A 186 14.64 -18.70 0.05
N TYR A 187 15.57 -18.86 1.02
CA TYR A 187 15.74 -20.11 1.76
C TYR A 187 14.43 -20.55 2.45
N THR A 188 13.76 -19.66 3.18
CA THR A 188 12.52 -19.98 3.89
C THR A 188 11.36 -20.31 2.97
N LEU A 189 11.34 -19.76 1.75
CA LEU A 189 10.35 -20.12 0.72
C LEU A 189 10.55 -21.54 0.17
N GLN A 190 11.80 -22.01 0.11
CA GLN A 190 12.12 -23.37 -0.33
C GLN A 190 11.80 -24.41 0.74
N CYS A 191 12.06 -24.10 2.02
CA CYS A 191 11.85 -24.99 3.15
C CYS A 191 10.44 -24.95 3.73
N GLY A 192 9.65 -23.91 3.42
CA GLY A 192 8.31 -23.73 3.99
C GLY A 192 7.34 -24.85 3.60
N TYR A 193 6.59 -25.38 4.57
CA TYR A 193 5.56 -26.39 4.33
C TYR A 193 4.16 -25.77 4.43
N GLY A 194 3.20 -26.34 3.67
CA GLY A 194 1.82 -25.87 3.62
C GLY A 194 1.53 -24.95 2.42
N VAL A 195 0.44 -25.22 1.70
CA VAL A 195 0.12 -24.55 0.43
C VAL A 195 -0.47 -23.16 0.63
N LYS A 196 -1.48 -23.01 1.50
CA LYS A 196 -2.18 -21.74 1.72
C LYS A 196 -1.52 -20.84 2.76
N MET A 197 -0.85 -21.42 3.74
CA MET A 197 -0.22 -20.73 4.88
C MET A 197 1.15 -21.38 5.15
N PRO A 198 2.16 -21.10 4.30
CA PRO A 198 3.47 -21.71 4.46
C PRO A 198 4.06 -21.34 5.82
N ARG A 199 4.62 -22.33 6.48
CA ARG A 199 5.19 -22.23 7.83
C ARG A 199 6.61 -22.78 7.82
N LEU A 200 7.53 -22.10 8.49
CA LEU A 200 8.90 -22.56 8.68
C LEU A 200 8.98 -23.44 9.93
N SER A 201 9.53 -24.65 9.80
CA SER A 201 9.75 -25.53 10.95
C SER A 201 10.93 -25.03 11.80
N THR A 202 10.93 -25.38 13.09
CA THR A 202 12.06 -25.05 13.98
C THR A 202 13.37 -25.67 13.47
N THR A 203 13.31 -26.89 12.95
CA THR A 203 14.48 -27.60 12.41
C THR A 203 15.04 -26.87 11.19
N ASP A 204 14.19 -26.50 10.23
CA ASP A 204 14.64 -25.79 9.03
C ASP A 204 15.16 -24.40 9.38
N ALA A 205 14.51 -23.68 10.30
CA ALA A 205 15.00 -22.41 10.78
C ALA A 205 16.42 -22.52 11.39
N CYS A 206 16.62 -23.50 12.29
CA CYS A 206 17.91 -23.73 12.92
C CYS A 206 19.02 -24.13 11.92
N ASN A 207 18.66 -24.80 10.81
CA ASN A 207 19.61 -25.19 9.76
C ASN A 207 19.88 -24.06 8.75
N GLY A 208 19.15 -22.96 8.80
CA GLY A 208 19.36 -21.81 7.92
C GLY A 208 20.76 -21.25 8.10
N LEU A 209 21.51 -21.15 6.99
CA LEU A 209 22.88 -20.63 6.99
C LEU A 209 22.85 -19.11 7.15
N ILE A 210 23.70 -18.59 8.03
CA ILE A 210 23.91 -17.18 8.30
C ILE A 210 25.37 -16.83 8.03
N PRO A 211 25.67 -15.81 7.20
CA PRO A 211 27.01 -15.29 7.07
C PRO A 211 27.33 -14.44 8.31
N LEU A 212 28.37 -14.78 9.02
CA LEU A 212 28.74 -14.15 10.29
C LEU A 212 30.02 -13.31 10.10
N PRO A 213 29.93 -11.95 10.17
CA PRO A 213 31.07 -11.07 10.19
C PRO A 213 31.71 -10.96 11.58
N PRO A 214 32.91 -10.38 11.72
CA PRO A 214 33.44 -9.85 12.95
C PRO A 214 32.42 -9.00 13.72
N LEU A 215 32.50 -8.97 15.06
CA LEU A 215 31.51 -8.24 15.86
C LEU A 215 31.48 -6.74 15.57
N GLU A 216 32.64 -6.14 15.46
CA GLU A 216 32.82 -4.72 15.13
C GLU A 216 32.25 -4.39 13.75
N GLU A 217 32.37 -5.31 12.80
CA GLU A 217 31.77 -5.16 11.46
C GLU A 217 30.25 -5.30 11.51
N GLN A 218 29.70 -6.21 12.36
CA GLN A 218 28.25 -6.28 12.55
C GLN A 218 27.68 -4.93 12.99
N GLU A 219 28.32 -4.24 13.94
CA GLU A 219 27.90 -2.93 14.42
C GLU A 219 27.95 -1.85 13.30
N ARG A 220 29.07 -1.82 12.52
CA ARG A 220 29.18 -0.90 11.37
C ARG A 220 28.10 -1.14 10.33
N ILE A 221 27.80 -2.41 10.02
CA ILE A 221 26.74 -2.80 9.09
C ILE A 221 25.37 -2.31 9.60
N VAL A 222 25.04 -2.52 10.87
CA VAL A 222 23.78 -2.08 11.48
C VAL A 222 23.62 -0.57 11.39
N ILE A 223 24.65 0.18 11.79
CA ILE A 223 24.64 1.66 11.73
C ILE A 223 24.40 2.13 10.29
N GLU A 224 25.08 1.53 9.31
CA GLU A 224 24.95 1.94 7.90
C GLU A 224 23.58 1.56 7.32
N ILE A 225 23.01 0.39 7.68
CA ILE A 225 21.64 0.03 7.30
C ILE A 225 20.64 1.04 7.87
N GLN A 226 20.74 1.39 9.15
CA GLN A 226 19.86 2.36 9.80
C GLN A 226 19.95 3.73 9.12
N ARG A 227 21.17 4.20 8.82
CA ARG A 227 21.40 5.45 8.10
C ARG A 227 20.75 5.46 6.73
N LEU A 228 20.93 4.40 5.95
CA LEU A 228 20.34 4.28 4.60
C LEU A 228 18.82 4.13 4.63
N PHE A 229 18.29 3.39 5.60
CA PHE A 229 16.84 3.23 5.76
C PHE A 229 16.18 4.55 6.16
N SER A 230 16.78 5.33 7.06
CA SER A 230 16.26 6.65 7.42
C SER A 230 16.20 7.62 6.22
N ILE A 231 17.18 7.56 5.31
CA ILE A 231 17.14 8.35 4.07
C ILE A 231 15.98 7.89 3.17
N ILE A 232 15.74 6.58 3.10
CA ILE A 232 14.60 6.05 2.32
C ILE A 232 13.28 6.51 2.91
N ASP A 233 13.14 6.51 4.26
CA ASP A 233 11.94 6.99 4.96
C ASP A 233 11.66 8.47 4.64
N ILE A 234 12.67 9.34 4.74
CA ILE A 234 12.55 10.76 4.38
C ILE A 234 12.06 10.94 2.91
N VAL A 235 12.56 10.11 2.00
CA VAL A 235 12.13 10.17 0.59
C VAL A 235 10.70 9.65 0.42
N GLU A 236 10.27 8.65 1.19
CA GLU A 236 8.89 8.13 1.17
C GLU A 236 7.90 9.16 1.71
N ASP A 237 8.18 9.74 2.87
CA ASP A 237 7.37 10.79 3.50
C ASP A 237 7.25 12.03 2.59
N GLY A 238 8.37 12.50 2.05
CA GLY A 238 8.38 13.64 1.13
C GLY A 238 7.57 13.42 -0.16
N LYS A 239 7.42 12.17 -0.62
CA LYS A 239 6.55 11.87 -1.78
C LYS A 239 5.07 11.97 -1.43
N ASP A 240 4.68 11.54 -0.26
CA ASP A 240 3.28 11.59 0.16
C ASP A 240 2.87 13.02 0.47
N ASP A 241 3.73 13.81 1.10
CA ASP A 241 3.54 15.26 1.26
C ASP A 241 3.41 15.99 -0.09
N LEU A 242 4.26 15.64 -1.05
CA LEU A 242 4.19 16.21 -2.41
C LEU A 242 2.88 15.85 -3.12
N LYS A 243 2.39 14.62 -2.99
CA LYS A 243 1.09 14.22 -3.55
C LYS A 243 -0.06 15.04 -2.95
N VAL A 244 -0.06 15.22 -1.63
CA VAL A 244 -1.06 16.03 -0.92
C VAL A 244 -1.00 17.48 -1.38
N ALA A 245 0.19 18.07 -1.47
CA ALA A 245 0.40 19.43 -1.95
C ALA A 245 -0.07 19.64 -3.41
N ILE A 246 0.25 18.68 -4.30
CA ILE A 246 -0.22 18.71 -5.69
C ILE A 246 -1.74 18.63 -5.75
N GLN A 247 -2.38 17.77 -4.96
CA GLN A 247 -3.83 17.63 -4.94
C GLN A 247 -4.50 18.93 -4.44
N ALA A 248 -3.96 19.52 -3.37
CA ALA A 248 -4.44 20.80 -2.84
C ALA A 248 -4.29 21.92 -3.87
N ALA A 249 -3.15 22.01 -4.57
CA ALA A 249 -2.91 22.98 -5.62
C ALA A 249 -3.90 22.82 -6.80
N LYS A 250 -4.13 21.58 -7.26
CA LYS A 250 -5.13 21.29 -8.31
C LYS A 250 -6.53 21.74 -7.90
N SER A 251 -6.97 21.41 -6.68
CA SER A 251 -8.26 21.84 -6.16
C SER A 251 -8.38 23.36 -6.11
N LYS A 252 -7.32 24.06 -5.69
CA LYS A 252 -7.31 25.53 -5.62
C LYS A 252 -7.35 26.17 -7.00
N ILE A 253 -6.62 25.62 -7.98
CA ILE A 253 -6.65 26.09 -9.37
C ILE A 253 -8.05 25.94 -9.96
N LEU A 254 -8.70 24.80 -9.76
CA LEU A 254 -10.06 24.54 -10.23
C LEU A 254 -11.06 25.51 -9.57
N ASP A 255 -10.95 25.74 -8.28
CA ASP A 255 -11.78 26.68 -7.53
C ASP A 255 -11.64 28.11 -8.11
N LEU A 256 -10.42 28.57 -8.35
CA LEU A 256 -10.18 29.88 -8.98
C LEU A 256 -10.74 29.93 -10.39
N ALA A 257 -10.64 28.86 -11.17
CA ALA A 257 -11.15 28.82 -12.55
C ALA A 257 -12.67 28.94 -12.61
N ILE A 258 -13.42 28.16 -11.79
CA ILE A 258 -14.90 28.21 -11.80
C ILE A 258 -15.48 29.48 -11.20
N HIS A 259 -14.68 30.26 -10.48
CA HIS A 259 -15.07 31.57 -9.96
C HIS A 259 -14.55 32.77 -10.83
N GLY A 260 -14.00 32.47 -12.02
CA GLY A 260 -13.45 33.48 -12.92
C GLY A 260 -12.27 34.28 -12.38
N LYS A 261 -11.53 33.68 -11.40
CA LYS A 261 -10.38 34.33 -10.74
C LYS A 261 -9.04 33.83 -11.23
N LEU A 262 -9.02 32.83 -12.14
CA LEU A 262 -7.78 32.18 -12.60
C LEU A 262 -7.07 33.06 -13.65
N VAL A 263 -7.82 33.71 -14.52
CA VAL A 263 -7.31 34.62 -15.57
C VAL A 263 -8.02 35.95 -15.48
N PRO A 264 -7.37 37.06 -15.90
CA PRO A 264 -8.05 38.37 -16.03
C PRO A 264 -9.22 38.25 -16.99
N GLN A 265 -10.32 38.98 -16.70
CA GLN A 265 -11.45 39.10 -17.62
C GLN A 265 -11.09 40.08 -18.74
N ASP A 266 -11.40 39.74 -20.00
CA ASP A 266 -11.24 40.64 -21.14
C ASP A 266 -12.57 41.37 -21.38
N PRO A 267 -12.60 42.72 -21.27
CA PRO A 267 -13.82 43.49 -21.49
C PRO A 267 -14.34 43.44 -22.95
N ASN A 268 -13.54 42.91 -23.90
CA ASN A 268 -13.95 42.70 -25.28
C ASN A 268 -14.62 41.36 -25.53
N ASP A 269 -14.57 40.42 -24.54
CA ASP A 269 -15.24 39.14 -24.65
C ASP A 269 -16.76 39.33 -24.68
N LYS A 270 -17.43 38.54 -25.55
CA LYS A 270 -18.90 38.57 -25.62
C LYS A 270 -19.48 37.92 -24.37
N PRO A 271 -20.52 38.52 -23.76
CA PRO A 271 -21.16 37.96 -22.60
C PRO A 271 -21.67 36.51 -22.81
N ALA A 272 -21.49 35.63 -21.82
CA ALA A 272 -21.95 34.25 -21.88
C ALA A 272 -23.46 34.13 -22.09
N SER A 273 -24.24 35.13 -21.69
CA SER A 273 -25.68 35.24 -21.96
C SER A 273 -26.03 35.27 -23.46
N GLU A 274 -25.19 35.87 -24.32
CA GLU A 274 -25.38 35.81 -25.76
C GLU A 274 -25.14 34.41 -26.33
N LEU A 275 -24.09 33.73 -25.81
CA LEU A 275 -23.80 32.34 -26.14
C LEU A 275 -24.97 31.44 -25.75
N LEU A 276 -25.47 31.56 -24.52
CA LEU A 276 -26.56 30.76 -24.01
C LEU A 276 -27.85 30.93 -24.80
N LYS A 277 -28.24 32.17 -25.15
CA LYS A 277 -29.40 32.47 -26.02
C LYS A 277 -29.26 31.84 -27.39
N ARG A 278 -28.05 31.75 -27.94
CA ARG A 278 -27.78 31.13 -29.25
C ARG A 278 -27.90 29.59 -29.17
N ILE A 279 -27.49 28.98 -28.03
CA ILE A 279 -27.57 27.55 -27.81
C ILE A 279 -29.00 27.12 -27.49
N ASN A 280 -29.66 27.83 -26.57
CA ASN A 280 -31.02 27.59 -26.12
C ASN A 280 -31.77 28.94 -25.98
N PRO A 281 -32.57 29.33 -27.00
CA PRO A 281 -33.32 30.59 -26.92
C PRO A 281 -34.35 30.71 -25.81
N LYS A 282 -34.68 29.53 -25.17
CA LYS A 282 -35.65 29.48 -24.07
C LYS A 282 -34.99 29.38 -22.70
N ALA A 283 -33.64 29.41 -22.63
CA ALA A 283 -32.92 29.34 -21.37
C ALA A 283 -33.29 30.52 -20.46
N GLU A 284 -33.59 30.23 -19.22
CA GLU A 284 -33.74 31.23 -18.18
C GLU A 284 -32.33 31.68 -17.73
N ILE A 285 -32.03 32.97 -18.00
CA ILE A 285 -30.71 33.52 -17.68
C ILE A 285 -30.82 34.27 -16.37
N THR A 286 -30.08 33.77 -15.38
CA THR A 286 -29.96 34.44 -14.08
C THR A 286 -28.56 35.03 -13.95
N CYS A 287 -28.48 36.38 -13.99
CA CYS A 287 -27.21 37.12 -13.87
C CYS A 287 -26.92 37.57 -12.43
N ASP A 288 -27.88 37.43 -11.51
CA ASP A 288 -27.74 37.81 -10.09
C ASP A 288 -28.73 37.02 -9.22
N ASN A 289 -28.23 35.99 -8.57
CA ASN A 289 -28.96 35.29 -7.51
C ASN A 289 -28.34 35.68 -6.18
N GLY A 290 -29.02 36.55 -5.43
CA GLY A 290 -28.57 37.09 -4.14
C GLY A 290 -28.19 36.05 -3.04
N HIS A 291 -28.07 34.76 -3.40
CA HIS A 291 -27.66 33.66 -2.54
C HIS A 291 -26.28 33.09 -2.82
N TYR A 292 -25.57 33.48 -3.91
CA TYR A 292 -24.25 32.97 -4.28
C TYR A 292 -23.22 34.10 -4.42
N GLN A 293 -21.92 33.77 -4.44
CA GLN A 293 -20.86 34.72 -4.67
C GLN A 293 -21.10 35.45 -6.03
N LYS A 294 -20.95 36.77 -6.04
CA LYS A 294 -21.11 37.59 -7.24
C LYS A 294 -20.28 37.04 -8.39
N LEU A 295 -20.94 36.70 -9.50
CA LEU A 295 -20.26 36.24 -10.71
C LEU A 295 -19.40 37.37 -11.31
N PRO A 296 -18.30 37.05 -12.03
CA PRO A 296 -17.56 38.00 -12.83
C PRO A 296 -18.47 38.63 -13.89
N GLU A 297 -18.11 39.83 -14.32
CA GLU A 297 -18.79 40.53 -15.43
C GLU A 297 -18.74 39.66 -16.70
N GLY A 298 -19.83 39.58 -17.43
CA GLY A 298 -19.93 38.75 -18.64
C GLY A 298 -20.26 37.27 -18.39
N TRP A 299 -20.27 36.78 -17.14
CA TRP A 299 -20.68 35.41 -16.80
C TRP A 299 -22.18 35.33 -16.53
N CYS A 300 -22.76 34.15 -16.76
CA CYS A 300 -24.14 33.87 -16.37
C CYS A 300 -24.29 32.43 -15.88
N GLU A 301 -25.28 32.22 -15.03
CA GLU A 301 -25.68 30.88 -14.59
C GLU A 301 -26.61 30.22 -15.62
N CYS A 302 -26.49 28.92 -15.79
CA CYS A 302 -27.38 28.14 -16.63
C CYS A 302 -27.56 26.73 -16.04
N SER A 303 -28.64 26.03 -16.40
CA SER A 303 -28.82 24.65 -16.06
C SER A 303 -27.99 23.71 -16.95
N PHE A 304 -27.71 22.50 -16.47
CA PHE A 304 -27.04 21.50 -17.33
C PHE A 304 -27.88 21.13 -18.56
N ASP A 305 -29.22 21.18 -18.46
CA ASP A 305 -30.12 20.90 -19.56
C ASP A 305 -30.03 21.94 -20.68
N ASP A 306 -29.57 23.17 -20.37
CA ASP A 306 -29.38 24.25 -21.36
C ASP A 306 -28.16 24.04 -22.26
N ILE A 307 -27.10 23.42 -21.73
CA ILE A 307 -25.78 23.33 -22.38
C ILE A 307 -25.36 21.91 -22.76
N PHE A 308 -26.01 20.88 -22.18
CA PHE A 308 -25.71 19.47 -22.47
C PHE A 308 -26.93 18.72 -23.03
N ASN A 309 -26.70 17.82 -24.00
CA ASN A 309 -27.64 16.75 -24.28
C ASN A 309 -27.40 15.59 -23.30
N ILE A 310 -28.36 15.37 -22.40
CA ILE A 310 -28.24 14.47 -21.26
C ILE A 310 -28.92 13.13 -21.56
N THR A 311 -28.15 12.02 -21.55
CA THR A 311 -28.62 10.67 -21.77
C THR A 311 -28.30 9.79 -20.56
N MET A 312 -29.32 9.37 -19.83
CA MET A 312 -29.17 8.38 -18.75
C MET A 312 -28.94 7.00 -19.34
N GLY A 313 -27.92 6.29 -18.85
CA GLY A 313 -27.58 4.96 -19.31
C GLY A 313 -28.60 3.90 -18.90
N GLN A 314 -28.73 2.89 -19.74
CA GLN A 314 -29.56 1.70 -19.52
C GLN A 314 -28.78 0.47 -19.95
N SER A 315 -28.65 -0.52 -19.04
CA SER A 315 -27.94 -1.74 -19.38
C SER A 315 -28.71 -2.54 -20.45
N PRO A 316 -28.03 -3.06 -21.47
CA PRO A 316 -28.61 -3.99 -22.40
C PRO A 316 -29.02 -5.30 -21.73
N ASN A 317 -29.76 -6.16 -22.45
CA ASN A 317 -30.10 -7.48 -21.93
C ASN A 317 -28.82 -8.30 -21.73
N GLY A 318 -28.71 -9.03 -20.63
CA GLY A 318 -27.51 -9.83 -20.31
C GLY A 318 -27.12 -10.83 -21.41
N CYS A 319 -28.08 -11.40 -22.15
CA CYS A 319 -27.81 -12.33 -23.26
C CYS A 319 -27.21 -11.64 -24.50
N SER A 320 -27.31 -10.32 -24.65
CA SER A 320 -26.70 -9.55 -25.73
C SER A 320 -25.29 -9.03 -25.39
N ILE A 321 -24.79 -9.30 -24.19
CA ILE A 321 -23.44 -8.88 -23.76
C ILE A 321 -22.47 -10.03 -24.07
N ASN A 322 -21.36 -9.69 -24.75
CA ASN A 322 -20.33 -10.63 -25.15
C ASN A 322 -18.93 -10.03 -25.05
N HIS A 323 -17.88 -10.83 -25.28
CA HIS A 323 -16.47 -10.40 -25.27
C HIS A 323 -15.82 -10.43 -26.66
N GLN A 324 -16.59 -10.43 -27.74
CA GLN A 324 -16.05 -10.65 -29.08
C GLN A 324 -16.29 -9.48 -30.03
N GLN A 325 -17.56 -9.00 -30.13
CA GLN A 325 -17.92 -8.03 -31.15
C GLN A 325 -19.16 -7.21 -30.76
N GLY A 326 -19.33 -6.07 -31.42
CA GLY A 326 -20.44 -5.15 -31.22
C GLY A 326 -19.98 -3.78 -30.76
N ILE A 327 -20.90 -3.02 -30.17
CA ILE A 327 -20.60 -1.74 -29.56
C ILE A 327 -20.04 -1.95 -28.15
N GLU A 328 -18.96 -1.30 -27.83
CA GLU A 328 -18.28 -1.36 -26.52
C GLU A 328 -19.26 -0.96 -25.40
N PHE A 329 -19.36 -1.77 -24.34
CA PHE A 329 -20.31 -1.57 -23.24
C PHE A 329 -19.60 -1.19 -21.93
N HIS A 330 -20.09 -0.13 -21.29
CA HIS A 330 -19.60 0.37 -20.00
C HIS A 330 -20.73 0.51 -18.99
N GLN A 331 -20.66 -0.21 -17.89
CA GLN A 331 -21.70 -0.19 -16.87
C GLN A 331 -21.46 0.87 -15.78
N GLY A 332 -20.21 1.23 -15.54
CA GLY A 332 -19.79 2.15 -14.46
C GLY A 332 -18.34 2.61 -14.62
N LYS A 333 -17.74 3.15 -13.55
CA LYS A 333 -16.44 3.84 -13.55
C LYS A 333 -15.20 2.95 -13.61
N ILE A 334 -15.32 1.62 -13.61
CA ILE A 334 -14.16 0.69 -13.48
C ILE A 334 -13.07 0.98 -14.51
N LEU A 335 -13.47 1.38 -15.71
CA LEU A 335 -12.58 1.67 -16.82
C LEU A 335 -12.33 3.18 -17.02
N PHE A 336 -12.68 4.03 -16.04
CA PHE A 336 -12.31 5.44 -16.07
C PHE A 336 -10.79 5.57 -15.93
N GLY A 337 -10.16 6.30 -16.86
CA GLY A 337 -8.77 6.71 -16.78
C GLY A 337 -8.63 8.07 -16.09
N ASP A 338 -7.46 8.70 -16.21
CA ASP A 338 -7.22 10.03 -15.61
C ASP A 338 -8.17 11.09 -16.17
N LYS A 339 -8.42 11.07 -17.47
CA LYS A 339 -9.32 11.98 -18.18
C LYS A 339 -10.16 11.26 -19.22
N TYR A 340 -9.60 10.25 -19.87
CA TYR A 340 -10.23 9.54 -20.97
C TYR A 340 -10.55 8.08 -20.60
N LEU A 341 -11.68 7.60 -21.14
CA LEU A 341 -12.17 6.25 -20.94
C LEU A 341 -11.22 5.20 -21.53
N LYS A 342 -10.85 4.23 -20.70
CA LYS A 342 -10.10 3.04 -21.15
C LYS A 342 -11.01 2.13 -21.98
N GLN A 343 -10.41 1.22 -22.75
CA GLN A 343 -11.13 0.26 -23.54
C GLN A 343 -11.75 -0.84 -22.65
N SER A 344 -12.98 -1.25 -22.97
CA SER A 344 -13.68 -2.38 -22.35
C SER A 344 -13.45 -3.64 -23.17
N ASP A 345 -13.45 -4.77 -22.50
CA ASP A 345 -13.52 -6.11 -23.09
C ASP A 345 -14.97 -6.62 -23.21
N MET A 346 -15.96 -5.81 -22.83
CA MET A 346 -17.39 -6.11 -22.94
C MET A 346 -18.02 -5.36 -24.11
N PHE A 347 -18.78 -6.07 -24.93
CA PHE A 347 -19.48 -5.54 -26.10
C PHE A 347 -20.94 -5.95 -26.07
N THR A 348 -21.78 -5.25 -26.86
CA THR A 348 -23.18 -5.62 -27.06
C THR A 348 -23.57 -5.44 -28.52
N ASP A 349 -24.34 -6.41 -29.04
CA ASP A 349 -24.96 -6.36 -30.35
C ASP A 349 -26.36 -5.70 -30.35
N ALA A 350 -26.92 -5.47 -29.16
CA ALA A 350 -28.19 -4.78 -28.95
C ALA A 350 -28.08 -3.58 -28.01
N PRO A 351 -27.41 -2.49 -28.45
CA PRO A 351 -27.19 -1.32 -27.61
C PRO A 351 -28.49 -0.61 -27.24
N THR A 352 -28.62 -0.18 -25.98
CA THR A 352 -29.84 0.50 -25.47
C THR A 352 -29.70 2.01 -25.44
N LYS A 353 -28.62 2.52 -24.84
CA LYS A 353 -28.31 3.96 -24.72
C LYS A 353 -26.86 4.18 -25.13
N LEU A 354 -26.67 5.10 -26.05
CA LEU A 354 -25.34 5.41 -26.60
C LEU A 354 -24.82 6.73 -26.04
N ALA A 355 -23.51 6.78 -25.81
CA ALA A 355 -22.75 7.99 -25.66
C ALA A 355 -21.89 8.20 -26.90
N THR A 356 -22.04 9.33 -27.56
CA THR A 356 -21.29 9.68 -28.78
C THR A 356 -19.85 10.14 -28.44
N PRO A 357 -18.91 10.11 -29.40
CA PRO A 357 -17.56 10.61 -29.19
C PRO A 357 -17.56 12.06 -28.62
N ASN A 358 -16.61 12.35 -27.74
CA ASN A 358 -16.48 13.63 -27.01
C ASN A 358 -17.69 13.95 -26.13
N SER A 359 -18.31 12.94 -25.54
CA SER A 359 -19.26 13.09 -24.43
C SER A 359 -18.56 12.93 -23.10
N LEU A 360 -19.00 13.70 -22.11
CA LEU A 360 -18.63 13.53 -20.71
C LEU A 360 -19.46 12.40 -20.11
N LEU A 361 -18.82 11.48 -19.42
CA LEU A 361 -19.45 10.36 -18.74
C LEU A 361 -19.47 10.64 -17.25
N LEU A 362 -20.65 10.84 -16.68
CA LEU A 362 -20.85 11.05 -15.26
C LEU A 362 -21.24 9.73 -14.58
N CYS A 363 -20.53 9.34 -13.54
CA CYS A 363 -20.91 8.21 -12.71
C CYS A 363 -22.11 8.62 -11.82
N VAL A 364 -23.26 7.95 -12.01
CA VAL A 364 -24.52 8.24 -11.30
C VAL A 364 -24.80 7.29 -10.14
N ARG A 365 -23.92 6.34 -9.87
CA ARG A 365 -23.93 5.43 -8.71
C ARG A 365 -22.62 5.53 -7.95
N ALA A 366 -22.64 5.08 -6.70
CA ALA A 366 -21.49 5.20 -5.80
C ALA A 366 -20.18 4.66 -6.40
N PRO A 367 -19.11 5.47 -6.36
CA PRO A 367 -19.04 6.87 -5.98
C PRO A 367 -19.62 7.79 -7.05
N VAL A 368 -20.64 8.58 -6.65
CA VAL A 368 -21.37 9.51 -7.53
C VAL A 368 -20.48 10.69 -7.91
N GLY A 369 -20.66 11.25 -9.10
CA GLY A 369 -20.02 12.50 -9.51
C GLY A 369 -18.65 12.36 -10.18
N VAL A 370 -18.09 11.17 -10.28
CA VAL A 370 -16.84 10.97 -11.03
C VAL A 370 -17.08 11.14 -12.51
N VAL A 371 -16.20 11.91 -13.19
CA VAL A 371 -16.34 12.29 -14.60
C VAL A 371 -15.20 11.73 -15.44
N ASN A 372 -15.49 11.34 -16.68
CA ASN A 372 -14.51 10.91 -17.67
C ASN A 372 -14.99 11.32 -19.09
N ILE A 373 -14.14 11.23 -20.11
CA ILE A 373 -14.48 11.54 -21.49
C ILE A 373 -14.41 10.30 -22.36
N THR A 374 -15.45 10.03 -23.16
CA THR A 374 -15.34 9.03 -24.22
C THR A 374 -14.91 9.67 -25.53
N GLN A 375 -13.90 9.08 -26.20
CA GLN A 375 -13.41 9.49 -27.51
C GLN A 375 -14.08 8.70 -28.66
N ARG A 376 -14.91 7.71 -28.31
CA ARG A 376 -15.60 6.81 -29.25
C ARG A 376 -17.04 6.60 -28.84
N GLU A 377 -17.85 6.09 -29.78
CA GLU A 377 -19.22 5.73 -29.48
C GLU A 377 -19.25 4.45 -28.62
N ILE A 378 -20.01 4.50 -27.53
CA ILE A 378 -20.13 3.38 -26.58
C ILE A 378 -21.57 3.22 -26.10
N CYS A 379 -21.94 2.02 -25.69
CA CYS A 379 -23.17 1.74 -24.97
C CYS A 379 -22.95 1.97 -23.47
N ILE A 380 -23.83 2.74 -22.82
CA ILE A 380 -23.74 3.08 -21.40
C ILE A 380 -24.83 2.42 -20.57
N GLY A 381 -24.39 1.76 -19.49
CA GLY A 381 -25.26 1.08 -18.53
C GLY A 381 -25.78 2.00 -17.43
N ARG A 382 -26.64 1.47 -16.55
CA ARG A 382 -27.36 2.19 -15.49
C ARG A 382 -26.49 2.93 -14.46
N GLY A 383 -25.17 2.71 -14.46
CA GLY A 383 -24.23 3.41 -13.59
C GLY A 383 -23.68 4.71 -14.17
N LEU A 384 -23.98 5.00 -15.45
CA LEU A 384 -23.44 6.14 -16.19
C LEU A 384 -24.54 7.04 -16.76
N CYS A 385 -24.21 8.32 -16.87
CA CYS A 385 -24.95 9.32 -17.63
C CYS A 385 -24.00 9.95 -18.63
N SER A 386 -24.43 10.09 -19.89
CA SER A 386 -23.71 10.85 -20.91
C SER A 386 -24.19 12.30 -20.91
N LEU A 387 -23.26 13.22 -20.85
CA LEU A 387 -23.45 14.67 -20.98
C LEU A 387 -22.70 15.12 -22.24
N LYS A 388 -23.38 15.23 -23.36
CA LYS A 388 -22.80 15.71 -24.62
C LYS A 388 -22.89 17.22 -24.66
N PRO A 389 -21.76 17.97 -24.56
CA PRO A 389 -21.82 19.42 -24.63
C PRO A 389 -22.27 19.90 -26.01
N ASN A 390 -22.99 21.04 -26.05
CA ASN A 390 -23.26 21.71 -27.29
C ASN A 390 -21.93 22.10 -27.96
N ALA A 391 -21.91 22.13 -29.30
CA ALA A 391 -20.71 22.41 -30.09
C ALA A 391 -20.02 23.76 -29.75
N ALA A 392 -20.75 24.68 -29.18
CA ALA A 392 -20.23 26.00 -28.76
C ALA A 392 -19.59 25.95 -27.35
N ILE A 393 -19.70 24.85 -26.60
CA ILE A 393 -19.11 24.68 -25.28
C ILE A 393 -17.79 23.93 -25.40
N ASN A 394 -16.72 24.49 -24.82
CA ASN A 394 -15.43 23.83 -24.79
C ASN A 394 -15.49 22.58 -23.92
N LEU A 395 -15.13 21.42 -24.50
CA LEU A 395 -15.19 20.10 -23.84
C LEU A 395 -14.26 20.02 -22.61
N ASP A 396 -13.05 20.60 -22.70
CA ASP A 396 -12.09 20.55 -21.61
C ASP A 396 -12.53 21.44 -20.44
N TYR A 397 -13.08 22.62 -20.74
CA TYR A 397 -13.68 23.47 -19.72
C TYR A 397 -14.83 22.75 -19.02
N ALA A 398 -15.75 22.16 -19.77
CA ALA A 398 -16.88 21.41 -19.21
C ALA A 398 -16.42 20.22 -18.36
N TYR A 399 -15.36 19.51 -18.77
CA TYR A 399 -14.77 18.43 -17.99
C TYR A 399 -14.24 18.93 -16.63
N HIS A 400 -13.42 19.98 -16.66
CA HIS A 400 -12.85 20.54 -15.43
C HIS A 400 -13.91 21.16 -14.52
N ALA A 401 -14.90 21.87 -15.09
CA ALA A 401 -16.01 22.38 -14.32
C ALA A 401 -16.79 21.24 -13.64
N LEU A 402 -17.16 20.19 -14.37
CA LEU A 402 -17.90 19.05 -13.80
C LEU A 402 -17.14 18.32 -12.69
N THR A 403 -15.80 18.26 -12.74
CA THR A 403 -15.02 17.62 -11.66
C THR A 403 -15.14 18.36 -10.33
N THR A 404 -15.46 19.64 -10.32
CA THR A 404 -15.65 20.41 -9.08
C THR A 404 -17.00 20.14 -8.41
N TYR A 405 -17.97 19.57 -9.12
CA TYR A 405 -19.31 19.28 -8.61
C TYR A 405 -19.45 17.93 -7.93
N GLN A 406 -18.38 17.15 -7.78
CA GLN A 406 -18.48 15.82 -7.22
C GLN A 406 -19.15 15.82 -5.85
N SER A 407 -18.78 16.73 -4.95
CA SER A 407 -19.40 16.88 -3.62
C SER A 407 -20.89 17.25 -3.70
N ASP A 408 -21.28 18.10 -4.67
CA ASP A 408 -22.66 18.50 -4.88
C ASP A 408 -23.51 17.31 -5.38
N PHE A 409 -22.98 16.53 -6.32
CA PHE A 409 -23.63 15.31 -6.78
C PHE A 409 -23.77 14.28 -5.65
N GLU A 410 -22.74 14.10 -4.83
CA GLU A 410 -22.79 13.21 -3.68
C GLU A 410 -23.81 13.66 -2.63
N SER A 411 -23.90 14.96 -2.34
CA SER A 411 -24.85 15.52 -1.36
C SER A 411 -26.31 15.40 -1.81
N LYS A 412 -26.55 15.53 -3.13
CA LYS A 412 -27.88 15.41 -3.75
C LYS A 412 -28.26 13.98 -4.10
N SER A 413 -27.37 13.01 -3.88
CA SER A 413 -27.64 11.59 -4.11
C SER A 413 -28.51 10.99 -3.02
N THR A 414 -29.38 10.03 -3.39
CA THR A 414 -30.30 9.34 -2.47
C THR A 414 -29.91 7.88 -2.29
N GLY A 415 -30.29 7.28 -1.17
CA GLY A 415 -30.03 5.88 -0.84
C GLY A 415 -29.03 5.71 0.31
N SER A 416 -29.36 4.85 1.30
CA SER A 416 -28.53 4.59 2.48
C SER A 416 -27.37 3.63 2.18
N THR A 417 -27.62 2.58 1.40
CA THR A 417 -26.63 1.53 1.09
C THR A 417 -26.02 1.71 -0.31
N PHE A 418 -26.80 2.19 -1.28
CA PHE A 418 -26.37 2.44 -2.66
C PHE A 418 -26.79 3.84 -3.09
N LYS A 419 -25.90 4.81 -2.87
CA LYS A 419 -26.13 6.19 -3.32
C LYS A 419 -26.27 6.26 -4.84
N ALA A 420 -27.30 6.98 -5.32
CA ALA A 420 -27.52 7.24 -6.73
C ALA A 420 -28.11 8.63 -6.94
N ILE A 421 -27.83 9.25 -8.09
CA ILE A 421 -28.43 10.52 -8.50
C ILE A 421 -29.33 10.32 -9.71
N SER A 422 -30.51 10.96 -9.70
CA SER A 422 -31.48 10.86 -10.80
C SER A 422 -31.19 11.85 -11.93
N GLY A 423 -31.67 11.52 -13.15
CA GLY A 423 -31.55 12.42 -14.30
C GLY A 423 -32.27 13.76 -14.10
N SER A 424 -33.37 13.79 -13.34
CA SER A 424 -34.07 15.05 -13.00
C SER A 424 -33.20 15.98 -12.18
N ILE A 425 -32.50 15.47 -11.17
CA ILE A 425 -31.58 16.26 -10.35
C ILE A 425 -30.40 16.76 -11.20
N ILE A 426 -29.82 15.92 -12.08
CA ILE A 426 -28.70 16.33 -12.92
C ILE A 426 -29.11 17.50 -13.84
N ARG A 427 -30.32 17.46 -14.43
CA ARG A 427 -30.81 18.53 -15.33
C ARG A 427 -30.98 19.87 -14.64
N THR A 428 -31.41 19.86 -13.37
CA THR A 428 -31.72 21.06 -12.59
C THR A 428 -30.52 21.64 -11.84
N ILE A 429 -29.32 21.08 -11.99
CA ILE A 429 -28.13 21.70 -11.42
C ILE A 429 -27.82 22.98 -12.21
N VAL A 430 -27.79 24.09 -11.48
CA VAL A 430 -27.51 25.44 -11.98
C VAL A 430 -26.12 25.85 -11.51
N ARG A 431 -25.37 26.43 -12.42
CA ARG A 431 -24.25 27.34 -12.16
C ARG A 431 -23.84 28.14 -13.38
#